data_e7b30d4bf4ef8a87a12cc63777687251
#
_entry.id   e7b30d4bf4ef8a87a12cc63777687251
#
_cell.length_a   1.000
_cell.length_b   1.000
_cell.length_c   1.000
_cell.angle_alpha   90.00
_cell.angle_beta   90.00
_cell.angle_gamma   90.00
#
_symmetry.space_group_name_H-M   'P 1'
#
loop_
_entity.id
_entity.type
_entity.pdbx_description
1 polymer ?
#
loop_
_entity_poly.entity_id
_entity_poly.type
_entity_poly.pdbx_seq_one_letter_code
_entity_poly.pdbx_strand_id
1 'polypeptide(L)'
;MRDTKGKFIVKFRGVRGSHPTPDFNFLEYGGNTACVEVNVNGHLIILDAGTGIIKCGNELLKEYVAQFHKEPVNATILLSHVHNDHIQGLPFFKPLHMNDSKINIVGFSEYEEGLDSVISDLVFDKSFPLGLNDLNSKISFYDINDNYALIFNEDDDTPDMVKIENDEDYIPEGEEVVISCLKS
;
A
#
# COMPACT_ATOMS: atom_id res chain seq x y z
N MET A 1 -0.40 0.24 18.43
CA MET A 1 -0.42 1.37 17.48
C MET A 1 0.85 2.18 17.63
N ARG A 2 1.53 2.50 16.54
CA ARG A 2 2.57 3.52 16.60
C ARG A 2 1.88 4.81 17.07
N ASP A 3 2.38 5.48 18.11
CA ASP A 3 1.88 6.80 18.49
C ASP A 3 2.29 7.81 17.41
N THR A 4 1.49 7.86 16.35
CA THR A 4 1.67 8.75 15.19
C THR A 4 0.58 9.81 15.12
N LYS A 5 -0.30 9.90 16.13
CA LYS A 5 -1.31 10.96 16.21
C LYS A 5 -0.65 12.32 16.16
N GLY A 6 -1.09 13.18 15.25
CA GLY A 6 -0.49 14.49 15.01
C GLY A 6 0.90 14.47 14.33
N LYS A 7 1.34 13.32 13.80
CA LYS A 7 2.63 13.21 13.07
C LYS A 7 2.38 12.86 11.62
N PHE A 8 3.23 13.39 10.76
CA PHE A 8 3.35 13.04 9.35
C PHE A 8 4.78 12.50 9.13
N ILE A 9 4.88 11.18 8.88
CA ILE A 9 6.17 10.50 8.76
C ILE A 9 6.25 9.84 7.39
N VAL A 10 7.28 10.16 6.63
CA VAL A 10 7.56 9.54 5.33
C VAL A 10 8.87 8.76 5.41
N LYS A 11 8.85 7.51 4.94
CA LYS A 11 10.04 6.66 4.84
C LYS A 11 10.17 6.09 3.45
N PHE A 12 11.26 6.38 2.79
CA PHE A 12 11.62 5.75 1.52
C PHE A 12 12.12 4.34 1.79
N ARG A 13 11.38 3.34 1.31
CA ARG A 13 11.67 1.91 1.47
C ARG A 13 12.33 1.31 0.24
N GLY A 14 12.10 1.91 -0.92
CA GLY A 14 12.71 1.57 -2.19
C GLY A 14 12.62 2.73 -3.17
N VAL A 15 13.70 2.98 -3.91
CA VAL A 15 13.84 4.13 -4.83
C VAL A 15 14.44 3.74 -6.18
N ARG A 16 14.57 2.42 -6.47
CA ARG A 16 15.05 1.94 -7.77
C ARG A 16 13.88 1.74 -8.72
N GLY A 17 14.13 2.05 -9.99
CA GLY A 17 13.22 1.72 -11.08
C GLY A 17 13.64 0.43 -11.79
N SER A 18 12.71 -0.17 -12.48
CA SER A 18 12.82 -1.36 -13.34
C SER A 18 13.19 -2.67 -12.62
N HIS A 19 14.23 -2.71 -11.81
CA HIS A 19 14.65 -3.92 -11.10
C HIS A 19 15.44 -3.62 -9.82
N PRO A 20 15.43 -4.51 -8.83
CA PRO A 20 16.26 -4.35 -7.64
C PRO A 20 17.75 -4.49 -7.98
N THR A 21 18.59 -3.69 -7.32
CA THR A 21 20.03 -3.65 -7.53
C THR A 21 20.78 -3.91 -6.21
N PRO A 22 20.94 -5.17 -5.79
CA PRO A 22 21.58 -5.52 -4.51
C PRO A 22 23.11 -5.48 -4.64
N ASP A 23 23.70 -4.31 -4.86
CA ASP A 23 25.13 -4.12 -5.03
C ASP A 23 25.64 -3.05 -4.06
N PHE A 24 26.92 -3.16 -3.64
CA PHE A 24 27.57 -2.22 -2.73
C PHE A 24 27.57 -0.77 -3.24
N ASN A 25 27.59 -0.57 -4.54
CA ASN A 25 27.55 0.75 -5.15
C ASN A 25 26.22 1.48 -4.95
N PHE A 26 25.18 0.77 -4.51
CA PHE A 26 23.83 1.32 -4.28
C PHE A 26 23.45 1.42 -2.79
N LEU A 27 24.41 1.28 -1.88
CA LEU A 27 24.12 1.28 -0.43
C LEU A 27 23.59 2.61 0.09
N GLU A 28 23.93 3.73 -0.54
CA GLU A 28 23.52 5.07 -0.07
C GLU A 28 21.99 5.19 0.01
N TYR A 29 21.28 4.78 -1.04
CA TYR A 29 19.80 4.80 -1.10
C TYR A 29 19.17 3.42 -1.09
N GLY A 30 19.98 2.37 -1.09
CA GLY A 30 19.54 0.97 -1.15
C GLY A 30 19.19 0.49 -2.56
N GLY A 31 19.03 -0.82 -2.70
CA GLY A 31 18.78 -1.50 -3.98
C GLY A 31 17.33 -1.89 -4.23
N ASN A 32 16.39 -1.53 -3.34
CA ASN A 32 14.98 -1.92 -3.48
C ASN A 32 14.23 -1.03 -4.49
N THR A 33 13.26 -1.63 -5.17
CA THR A 33 12.36 -0.94 -6.09
C THR A 33 11.26 -0.18 -5.36
N ALA A 34 10.51 0.63 -6.09
CA ALA A 34 9.61 1.69 -5.63
C ALA A 34 8.72 1.28 -4.44
N CYS A 35 8.89 1.96 -3.33
CA CYS A 35 8.01 1.84 -2.16
C CYS A 35 8.25 2.99 -1.20
N VAL A 36 7.20 3.72 -0.84
CA VAL A 36 7.24 4.79 0.17
C VAL A 36 6.20 4.51 1.24
N GLU A 37 6.65 4.41 2.50
CA GLU A 37 5.77 4.31 3.67
C GLU A 37 5.43 5.71 4.17
N VAL A 38 4.14 5.98 4.31
CA VAL A 38 3.61 7.21 4.89
C VAL A 38 2.77 6.84 6.11
N ASN A 39 3.10 7.44 7.26
CA ASN A 39 2.26 7.35 8.46
C ASN A 39 1.76 8.76 8.77
N VAL A 40 0.45 8.93 8.78
CA VAL A 40 -0.19 10.20 9.07
C VAL A 40 -1.43 9.96 9.93
N ASN A 41 -1.49 10.65 11.07
CA ASN A 41 -2.59 10.53 12.05
C ASN A 41 -2.97 9.09 12.45
N GLY A 42 -2.03 8.15 12.39
CA GLY A 42 -2.28 6.73 12.69
C GLY A 42 -2.51 5.85 11.46
N HIS A 43 -2.86 6.44 10.33
CA HIS A 43 -3.06 5.70 9.09
C HIS A 43 -1.74 5.30 8.44
N LEU A 44 -1.63 4.04 8.05
CA LEU A 44 -0.49 3.51 7.31
C LEU A 44 -0.84 3.45 5.82
N ILE A 45 -0.17 4.29 5.06
CA ILE A 45 -0.33 4.39 3.61
C ILE A 45 1.00 4.00 2.96
N ILE A 46 0.95 3.18 1.93
CA ILE A 46 2.13 2.71 1.21
C ILE A 46 1.96 3.08 -0.27
N LEU A 47 2.89 3.86 -0.78
CA LEU A 47 2.90 4.21 -2.20
C LEU A 47 3.82 3.23 -2.92
N ASP A 48 3.25 2.46 -3.82
CA ASP A 48 3.84 1.34 -4.55
C ASP A 48 4.34 0.18 -3.68
N ALA A 49 4.34 -1.00 -4.27
CA ALA A 49 4.64 -2.26 -3.62
C ALA A 49 5.80 -3.03 -4.28
N GLY A 50 6.83 -2.29 -4.73
CA GLY A 50 8.08 -2.88 -5.17
C GLY A 50 8.80 -3.61 -4.03
N THR A 51 10.04 -4.07 -4.25
CA THR A 51 10.76 -4.86 -3.23
C THR A 51 11.00 -4.13 -1.91
N GLY A 52 10.88 -2.79 -1.89
CA GLY A 52 10.94 -2.00 -0.66
C GLY A 52 9.88 -2.35 0.38
N ILE A 53 8.70 -2.82 -0.05
CA ILE A 53 7.60 -3.21 0.84
C ILE A 53 7.94 -4.41 1.73
N ILE A 54 8.86 -5.27 1.29
CA ILE A 54 9.28 -6.47 2.03
C ILE A 54 9.88 -6.07 3.39
N LYS A 55 10.78 -5.08 3.39
CA LYS A 55 11.36 -4.56 4.64
C LYS A 55 10.31 -3.90 5.53
N CYS A 56 9.41 -3.13 4.93
CA CYS A 56 8.27 -2.54 5.64
C CYS A 56 7.45 -3.61 6.35
N GLY A 57 7.00 -4.64 5.62
CA GLY A 57 6.22 -5.75 6.17
C GLY A 57 6.93 -6.52 7.28
N ASN A 58 8.24 -6.73 7.16
CA ASN A 58 9.02 -7.39 8.21
C ASN A 58 9.11 -6.55 9.50
N GLU A 59 9.19 -5.22 9.40
CA GLU A 59 9.17 -4.32 10.57
C GLU A 59 7.79 -4.31 11.23
N LEU A 60 6.71 -4.24 10.43
CA LEU A 60 5.33 -4.32 10.92
C LEU A 60 5.05 -5.64 11.65
N LEU A 61 5.50 -6.77 11.10
CA LEU A 61 5.38 -8.07 11.78
C LEU A 61 6.10 -8.09 13.12
N LYS A 62 7.32 -7.53 13.20
CA LYS A 62 8.06 -7.45 14.47
C LYS A 62 7.32 -6.61 15.51
N GLU A 63 6.74 -5.49 15.11
CA GLU A 63 5.94 -4.63 15.99
C GLU A 63 4.68 -5.36 16.48
N TYR A 64 3.97 -6.03 15.57
CA TYR A 64 2.79 -6.84 15.90
C TYR A 64 3.11 -7.94 16.92
N VAL A 65 4.21 -8.66 16.72
CA VAL A 65 4.67 -9.70 17.68
C VAL A 65 5.07 -9.09 19.01
N ALA A 66 5.77 -7.95 19.01
CA ALA A 66 6.18 -7.26 20.22
C ALA A 66 5.00 -6.75 21.05
N GLN A 67 3.87 -6.48 20.43
CA GLN A 67 2.61 -6.08 21.09
C GLN A 67 1.73 -7.27 21.50
N PHE A 68 2.26 -8.49 21.47
CA PHE A 68 1.51 -9.71 21.79
C PHE A 68 0.27 -9.91 20.92
N HIS A 69 0.35 -9.56 19.64
CA HIS A 69 -0.73 -9.71 18.65
C HIS A 69 -2.03 -8.95 19.00
N LYS A 70 -1.91 -7.83 19.71
CA LYS A 70 -3.10 -7.10 20.19
C LYS A 70 -3.74 -6.21 19.12
N GLU A 71 -2.95 -5.71 18.21
CA GLU A 71 -3.45 -4.77 17.19
C GLU A 71 -3.11 -5.29 15.80
N PRO A 72 -4.12 -5.60 14.96
CA PRO A 72 -3.90 -6.03 13.59
C PRO A 72 -3.20 -4.94 12.77
N VAL A 73 -2.54 -5.34 11.70
CA VAL A 73 -1.94 -4.38 10.77
C VAL A 73 -2.98 -4.00 9.72
N ASN A 74 -3.36 -2.74 9.73
CA ASN A 74 -4.20 -2.17 8.70
C ASN A 74 -3.36 -1.25 7.83
N ALA A 75 -3.50 -1.35 6.51
CA ALA A 75 -2.72 -0.53 5.57
C ALA A 75 -3.48 -0.31 4.27
N THR A 76 -3.30 0.85 3.67
CA THR A 76 -3.75 1.15 2.32
C THR A 76 -2.55 1.28 1.39
N ILE A 77 -2.50 0.44 0.35
CA ILE A 77 -1.46 0.45 -0.67
C ILE A 77 -2.02 1.16 -1.90
N LEU A 78 -1.37 2.24 -2.29
CA LEU A 78 -1.70 2.99 -3.50
C LEU A 78 -0.71 2.62 -4.59
N LEU A 79 -1.18 2.01 -5.66
CA LEU A 79 -0.38 1.64 -6.81
C LEU A 79 -0.44 2.74 -7.86
N SER A 80 0.72 3.29 -8.20
CA SER A 80 0.82 4.26 -9.30
C SER A 80 0.50 3.59 -10.65
N HIS A 81 0.95 2.36 -10.83
CA HIS A 81 0.68 1.48 -11.97
C HIS A 81 1.14 0.04 -11.66
N VAL A 82 0.86 -0.91 -12.55
CA VAL A 82 1.09 -2.34 -12.32
C VAL A 82 2.36 -2.90 -12.98
N HIS A 83 3.36 -2.07 -13.27
CA HIS A 83 4.66 -2.60 -13.69
C HIS A 83 5.32 -3.39 -12.57
N ASN A 84 6.12 -4.38 -12.95
CA ASN A 84 6.67 -5.36 -12.01
C ASN A 84 7.47 -4.74 -10.86
N ASP A 85 8.25 -3.71 -11.10
CA ASP A 85 9.03 -3.01 -10.07
C ASP A 85 8.17 -2.24 -9.05
N HIS A 86 6.88 -2.06 -9.31
CA HIS A 86 5.91 -1.43 -8.42
C HIS A 86 5.01 -2.43 -7.67
N ILE A 87 4.98 -3.72 -8.06
CA ILE A 87 4.09 -4.73 -7.48
C ILE A 87 4.79 -6.00 -7.00
N GLN A 88 6.02 -6.30 -7.46
CA GLN A 88 6.71 -7.57 -7.22
C GLN A 88 6.98 -7.90 -5.75
N GLY A 89 6.90 -6.92 -4.86
CA GLY A 89 7.07 -7.12 -3.42
C GLY A 89 5.81 -7.60 -2.69
N LEU A 90 4.63 -7.48 -3.31
CA LEU A 90 3.34 -7.83 -2.70
C LEU A 90 3.31 -9.24 -2.11
N PRO A 91 3.71 -10.32 -2.82
CA PRO A 91 3.65 -11.67 -2.27
C PRO A 91 4.47 -11.86 -1.00
N PHE A 92 5.46 -11.01 -0.77
CA PHE A 92 6.37 -11.05 0.37
C PHE A 92 6.00 -10.05 1.49
N PHE A 93 4.94 -9.27 1.31
CA PHE A 93 4.45 -8.33 2.31
C PHE A 93 3.78 -9.08 3.46
N LYS A 94 4.47 -9.17 4.58
CA LYS A 94 4.04 -10.01 5.72
C LYS A 94 2.62 -9.77 6.21
N PRO A 95 2.09 -8.53 6.27
CA PRO A 95 0.70 -8.30 6.66
C PRO A 95 -0.34 -9.02 5.80
N LEU A 96 -0.08 -9.33 4.54
CA LEU A 96 -0.98 -10.14 3.70
C LEU A 96 -1.16 -11.58 4.23
N HIS A 97 -0.18 -12.08 4.97
CA HIS A 97 -0.18 -13.43 5.54
C HIS A 97 -0.59 -13.46 7.03
N MET A 98 -0.96 -12.31 7.60
CA MET A 98 -1.34 -12.21 9.01
C MET A 98 -2.86 -12.25 9.14
N ASN A 99 -3.34 -13.06 10.08
CA ASN A 99 -4.77 -13.06 10.44
C ASN A 99 -5.18 -11.67 10.94
N ASP A 100 -6.43 -11.32 10.73
CA ASP A 100 -7.07 -10.08 11.18
C ASP A 100 -6.52 -8.77 10.57
N SER A 101 -5.45 -8.83 9.76
CA SER A 101 -4.98 -7.65 9.01
C SER A 101 -5.97 -7.27 7.91
N LYS A 102 -6.12 -5.96 7.68
CA LYS A 102 -6.93 -5.40 6.60
C LYS A 102 -6.03 -4.63 5.65
N ILE A 103 -6.02 -5.03 4.40
CA ILE A 103 -5.17 -4.41 3.37
C ILE A 103 -6.06 -3.92 2.24
N ASN A 104 -6.10 -2.61 2.07
CA ASN A 104 -6.75 -1.98 0.93
C ASN A 104 -5.72 -1.79 -0.17
N ILE A 105 -6.02 -2.20 -1.39
CA ILE A 105 -5.17 -2.00 -2.57
C ILE A 105 -5.95 -1.14 -3.55
N VAL A 106 -5.42 0.03 -3.83
CA VAL A 106 -6.05 1.04 -4.69
C VAL A 106 -5.14 1.31 -5.87
N GLY A 107 -5.65 1.32 -7.07
CA GLY A 107 -4.86 1.60 -8.26
C GLY A 107 -5.70 1.84 -9.50
N PHE A 108 -5.03 2.38 -10.53
CA PHE A 108 -5.65 2.51 -11.84
C PHE A 108 -5.58 1.17 -12.57
N SER A 109 -6.73 0.67 -13.00
CA SER A 109 -6.80 -0.45 -13.93
C SER A 109 -7.03 0.11 -15.33
N GLU A 110 -6.03 -0.06 -16.21
CA GLU A 110 -6.16 0.23 -17.64
C GLU A 110 -6.78 -0.96 -18.41
N TYR A 111 -7.01 -2.06 -17.71
CA TYR A 111 -7.51 -3.31 -18.30
C TYR A 111 -9.01 -3.42 -18.04
N GLU A 112 -9.73 -4.10 -18.93
CA GLU A 112 -11.15 -4.45 -18.74
C GLU A 112 -11.36 -5.38 -17.52
N GLU A 113 -10.31 -6.09 -17.14
CA GLU A 113 -10.24 -6.93 -15.95
C GLU A 113 -9.94 -6.05 -14.73
N GLY A 114 -10.58 -6.31 -13.59
CA GLY A 114 -10.37 -5.56 -12.36
C GLY A 114 -8.94 -5.68 -11.82
N LEU A 115 -8.54 -4.73 -10.97
CA LEU A 115 -7.21 -4.67 -10.36
C LEU A 115 -6.85 -5.97 -9.62
N ASP A 116 -7.81 -6.61 -8.98
CA ASP A 116 -7.65 -7.90 -8.30
C ASP A 116 -7.21 -9.02 -9.26
N SER A 117 -7.82 -9.10 -10.44
CA SER A 117 -7.47 -10.08 -11.47
C SER A 117 -6.06 -9.83 -12.00
N VAL A 118 -5.74 -8.58 -12.31
CA VAL A 118 -4.41 -8.18 -12.80
C VAL A 118 -3.32 -8.51 -11.78
N ILE A 119 -3.52 -8.17 -10.51
CA ILE A 119 -2.56 -8.45 -9.44
C ILE A 119 -2.43 -9.96 -9.20
N SER A 120 -3.53 -10.71 -9.22
CA SER A 120 -3.52 -12.17 -9.10
C SER A 120 -2.65 -12.80 -10.18
N ASP A 121 -2.89 -12.44 -11.43
CA ASP A 121 -2.18 -13.01 -12.58
C ASP A 121 -0.68 -12.64 -12.63
N LEU A 122 -0.33 -11.40 -12.28
CA LEU A 122 1.04 -10.91 -12.42
C LEU A 122 1.97 -11.38 -11.30
N VAL A 123 1.49 -11.46 -10.06
CA VAL A 123 2.39 -11.66 -8.90
C VAL A 123 2.03 -12.84 -8.02
N PHE A 124 0.84 -13.45 -8.15
CA PHE A 124 0.43 -14.59 -7.33
C PHE A 124 0.34 -15.88 -8.15
N ASP A 125 -0.76 -16.20 -8.75
CA ASP A 125 -1.14 -17.52 -9.27
C ASP A 125 -0.09 -18.28 -10.07
N LYS A 126 0.64 -17.61 -10.96
CA LYS A 126 1.66 -18.24 -11.82
C LYS A 126 3.09 -18.01 -11.34
N SER A 127 3.29 -17.01 -10.50
CA SER A 127 4.60 -16.50 -10.09
C SER A 127 4.93 -16.80 -8.64
N PHE A 128 3.95 -17.17 -7.84
CA PHE A 128 4.08 -17.42 -6.41
C PHE A 128 3.32 -18.71 -6.01
N PRO A 129 3.79 -19.46 -5.00
CA PRO A 129 3.18 -20.74 -4.62
C PRO A 129 1.81 -20.65 -3.94
N LEU A 130 1.39 -19.45 -3.53
CA LEU A 130 0.09 -19.17 -2.94
C LEU A 130 -0.70 -18.27 -3.89
N GLY A 131 -1.96 -18.58 -4.10
CA GLY A 131 -2.89 -17.69 -4.78
C GLY A 131 -3.36 -16.56 -3.86
N LEU A 132 -3.97 -15.53 -4.45
CA LEU A 132 -4.50 -14.40 -3.70
C LEU A 132 -5.55 -14.85 -2.65
N ASN A 133 -6.35 -15.87 -2.98
CA ASN A 133 -7.38 -16.44 -2.11
C ASN A 133 -6.82 -17.28 -0.94
N ASP A 134 -5.54 -17.62 -0.97
CA ASP A 134 -4.87 -18.39 0.10
C ASP A 134 -4.31 -17.48 1.20
N LEU A 135 -4.41 -16.17 1.03
CA LEU A 135 -3.90 -15.19 1.99
C LEU A 135 -4.81 -15.06 3.20
N ASN A 136 -4.23 -14.80 4.37
CA ASN A 136 -4.96 -14.80 5.64
C ASN A 136 -5.58 -13.45 5.99
N SER A 137 -5.10 -12.37 5.38
CA SER A 137 -5.63 -11.02 5.60
C SER A 137 -6.93 -10.78 4.84
N LYS A 138 -7.70 -9.79 5.27
CA LYS A 138 -8.82 -9.25 4.48
C LYS A 138 -8.24 -8.27 3.47
N ILE A 139 -8.41 -8.57 2.18
CA ILE A 139 -7.94 -7.72 1.10
C ILE A 139 -9.14 -7.12 0.39
N SER A 140 -9.11 -5.82 0.19
CA SER A 140 -10.09 -5.08 -0.60
C SER A 140 -9.39 -4.38 -1.75
N PHE A 141 -9.92 -4.52 -2.96
CA PHE A 141 -9.40 -3.86 -4.15
C PHE A 141 -10.32 -2.72 -4.57
N TYR A 142 -9.73 -1.61 -4.97
CA TYR A 142 -10.43 -0.41 -5.42
C TYR A 142 -9.84 0.04 -6.74
N ASP A 143 -10.62 -0.11 -7.80
CA ASP A 143 -10.27 0.36 -9.13
C ASP A 143 -10.57 1.85 -9.25
N ILE A 144 -9.55 2.64 -9.58
CA ILE A 144 -9.70 4.05 -9.91
C ILE A 144 -9.70 4.18 -11.42
N ASN A 145 -10.74 4.78 -11.96
CA ASN A 145 -10.88 5.03 -13.40
C ASN A 145 -10.99 6.53 -13.75
N ASP A 146 -11.03 7.36 -12.72
CA ASP A 146 -11.15 8.82 -12.81
C ASP A 146 -10.42 9.48 -11.62
N ASN A 147 -10.60 10.77 -11.41
CA ASN A 147 -10.06 11.47 -10.25
C ASN A 147 -10.87 11.13 -8.99
N TYR A 148 -10.18 10.69 -7.94
CA TYR A 148 -10.79 10.36 -6.65
C TYR A 148 -10.05 11.00 -5.49
N ALA A 149 -10.79 11.34 -4.44
CA ALA A 149 -10.23 11.57 -3.10
C ALA A 149 -10.44 10.31 -2.24
N LEU A 150 -9.42 9.90 -1.56
CA LEU A 150 -9.46 8.89 -0.50
C LEU A 150 -9.45 9.63 0.83
N ILE A 151 -10.50 9.44 1.62
CA ILE A 151 -10.72 10.13 2.88
C ILE A 151 -10.58 9.11 4.00
N PHE A 152 -9.65 9.36 4.92
CA PHE A 152 -9.44 8.53 6.09
C PHE A 152 -9.99 9.24 7.32
N ASN A 153 -10.98 8.64 7.96
CA ASN A 153 -11.57 9.10 9.21
C ASN A 153 -10.77 8.57 10.41
N GLU A 154 -10.78 9.28 11.55
CA GLU A 154 -9.96 8.93 12.73
C GLU A 154 -10.13 7.46 13.21
N ASP A 155 -11.32 6.89 13.06
CA ASP A 155 -11.68 5.60 13.62
C ASP A 155 -11.78 4.46 12.57
N ASP A 156 -11.55 4.75 11.29
CA ASP A 156 -11.64 3.75 10.21
C ASP A 156 -10.39 3.75 9.33
N ASP A 157 -9.74 2.60 9.26
CA ASP A 157 -8.58 2.37 8.38
C ASP A 157 -8.98 2.09 6.92
N THR A 158 -10.28 2.02 6.63
CA THR A 158 -10.80 1.87 5.27
C THR A 158 -11.13 3.25 4.73
N PRO A 159 -10.50 3.69 3.63
CA PRO A 159 -10.78 5.00 3.07
C PRO A 159 -12.17 5.05 2.43
N ASP A 160 -12.89 6.12 2.66
CA ASP A 160 -14.02 6.50 1.82
C ASP A 160 -13.51 7.03 0.48
N MET A 161 -14.13 6.59 -0.62
CA MET A 161 -13.75 7.02 -1.97
C MET A 161 -14.78 7.99 -2.51
N VAL A 162 -14.36 9.21 -2.77
CA VAL A 162 -15.20 10.27 -3.35
C VAL A 162 -14.66 10.67 -4.71
N LYS A 163 -15.51 10.60 -5.74
CA LYS A 163 -15.16 11.08 -7.08
C LYS A 163 -15.03 12.58 -7.09
N ILE A 164 -13.95 13.10 -7.67
CA ILE A 164 -13.69 14.53 -7.83
C ILE A 164 -14.14 14.92 -9.24
N GLU A 165 -15.16 15.75 -9.35
CA GLU A 165 -15.66 16.26 -10.64
C GLU A 165 -14.90 17.51 -11.10
N ASN A 166 -14.42 18.33 -10.15
CA ASN A 166 -13.63 19.53 -10.42
C ASN A 166 -12.50 19.66 -9.39
N ASP A 167 -11.33 20.15 -9.78
CA ASP A 167 -10.14 20.32 -8.93
C ASP A 167 -10.35 21.22 -7.69
N GLU A 168 -11.45 21.97 -7.66
CA GLU A 168 -11.79 22.90 -6.57
C GLU A 168 -12.81 22.32 -5.56
N ASP A 169 -13.38 21.12 -5.82
CA ASP A 169 -14.60 20.70 -5.15
C ASP A 169 -14.41 20.04 -3.78
N TYR A 170 -13.20 19.66 -3.40
CA TYR A 170 -13.02 18.99 -2.12
C TYR A 170 -11.90 19.57 -1.27
N ILE A 171 -12.28 20.42 -0.32
CA ILE A 171 -11.44 20.79 0.82
C ILE A 171 -12.08 20.12 2.04
N PRO A 172 -11.43 19.13 2.66
CA PRO A 172 -11.96 18.51 3.87
C PRO A 172 -12.04 19.52 5.00
N GLU A 173 -13.17 19.55 5.67
CA GLU A 173 -13.34 20.28 6.92
C GLU A 173 -13.01 19.34 8.06
N GLY A 174 -11.90 19.54 8.76
CA GLY A 174 -11.59 18.78 9.97
C GLY A 174 -10.18 18.17 10.00
N GLU A 175 -9.99 17.13 10.84
CA GLU A 175 -8.71 16.42 11.05
C GLU A 175 -8.55 15.20 10.11
N GLU A 176 -9.32 15.12 9.05
CA GLU A 176 -9.30 14.01 8.10
C GLU A 176 -8.01 14.00 7.27
N VAL A 177 -7.54 12.80 6.93
CA VAL A 177 -6.46 12.62 5.97
C VAL A 177 -7.07 12.39 4.60
N VAL A 178 -6.71 13.24 3.64
CA VAL A 178 -7.20 13.15 2.27
C VAL A 178 -6.05 12.94 1.31
N ILE A 179 -6.23 11.99 0.39
CA ILE A 179 -5.29 11.73 -0.70
C ILE A 179 -6.04 11.88 -2.02
N SER A 180 -5.64 12.86 -2.82
CA SER A 180 -6.19 13.02 -4.16
C SER A 180 -5.41 12.14 -5.15
N CYS A 181 -6.14 11.24 -5.81
CA CYS A 181 -5.63 10.41 -6.90
C CYS A 181 -6.08 11.03 -8.21
N LEU A 182 -5.16 11.65 -8.93
CA LEU A 182 -5.43 12.33 -10.19
C LEU A 182 -4.94 11.46 -11.35
N LYS A 183 -5.81 11.25 -12.33
CA LYS A 183 -5.45 10.57 -13.56
C LYS A 183 -4.62 11.52 -14.43
N SER A 184 -3.40 11.15 -14.78
CA SER A 184 -2.50 11.88 -15.68
C SER A 184 -2.77 11.56 -17.14
#